data_6b87d6afdadecf9d44b0795a41a34ba6
#
_entry.id   6b87d6afdadecf9d44b0795a41a34ba6
#
_cell.length_a   1.000
_cell.length_b   1.000
_cell.length_c   1.000
_cell.angle_alpha   90.00
_cell.angle_beta   90.00
_cell.angle_gamma   90.00
#
_symmetry.space_group_name_H-M   'P 1'
#
loop_
_entity.id
_entity.type
_entity.pdbx_description
1 polymer ?
#
loop_
_entity_poly.entity_id
_entity_poly.type
_entity_poly.pdbx_seq_one_letter_code
_entity_poly.pdbx_strand_id
1 'polypeptide(L)'
;YYPDGRLTRAGEMFRQPNLAATLRALAAAEAAARAAGASREQGIQAGRDAFYKGPIASRITAAVRDAGGVMTDEDLASYRGRIEEPATATYRGYTVHKAGFWNQGPALLQTLKILEGFDLARMGIGSADALHTITESIKLAYADRDHYYADPDFATVPSAALLSSEYAAVRRPLVDPRRASLEHRPGDPERLGALLKTTAAPPAGAPGREPGDTTAMQVVDAEGNLFSATPSSVAFCITQSNFSPLASAGAK
;
A
#
# COMPACT_ATOMS: atom_id res chain seq x y z
N TYR A 1 -17.96 10.23 4.85
CA TYR A 1 -18.08 9.58 6.17
C TYR A 1 -18.79 10.44 7.22
N TYR A 2 -19.10 11.68 6.93
CA TYR A 2 -19.73 12.65 7.84
C TYR A 2 -21.00 13.22 7.20
N PRO A 3 -22.06 12.43 6.98
CA PRO A 3 -23.31 12.99 6.50
C PRO A 3 -23.78 14.01 7.52
N ASP A 4 -24.21 15.18 7.01
CA ASP A 4 -24.68 16.29 7.85
C ASP A 4 -23.64 16.82 8.88
N GLY A 5 -22.33 16.64 8.60
CA GLY A 5 -21.24 17.13 9.45
C GLY A 5 -21.03 16.36 10.75
N ARG A 6 -21.61 15.18 10.89
CA ARG A 6 -21.43 14.31 12.08
C ARG A 6 -21.11 12.86 11.70
N LEU A 7 -20.50 12.13 12.62
CA LEU A 7 -20.30 10.69 12.48
C LEU A 7 -21.65 9.94 12.48
N THR A 8 -21.74 8.95 11.59
CA THR A 8 -22.86 7.99 11.60
C THR A 8 -22.81 7.13 12.86
N ARG A 9 -23.94 6.94 13.52
CA ARG A 9 -24.05 6.11 14.72
C ARG A 9 -24.31 4.66 14.34
N ALA A 10 -24.01 3.74 15.26
CA ALA A 10 -24.34 2.33 15.09
C ALA A 10 -25.87 2.15 14.89
N GLY A 11 -26.25 1.39 13.86
CA GLY A 11 -27.65 1.16 13.47
C GLY A 11 -28.25 2.22 12.54
N GLU A 12 -27.57 3.32 12.26
CA GLU A 12 -28.00 4.30 11.27
C GLU A 12 -27.67 3.84 9.84
N MET A 13 -28.53 4.19 8.89
CA MET A 13 -28.30 3.90 7.47
C MET A 13 -27.28 4.87 6.89
N PHE A 14 -26.07 4.37 6.61
CA PHE A 14 -25.04 5.12 5.90
C PHE A 14 -25.28 5.09 4.38
N ARG A 15 -25.36 6.27 3.75
CA ARG A 15 -25.62 6.43 2.32
C ARG A 15 -24.54 7.26 1.66
N GLN A 16 -24.06 6.82 0.49
CA GLN A 16 -23.08 7.52 -0.34
C GLN A 16 -23.65 7.79 -1.75
N PRO A 17 -24.55 8.77 -1.90
CA PRO A 17 -25.21 9.05 -3.18
C PRO A 17 -24.23 9.41 -4.28
N ASN A 18 -23.14 10.11 -3.96
CA ASN A 18 -22.10 10.53 -4.92
C ASN A 18 -21.31 9.34 -5.45
N LEU A 19 -20.89 8.42 -4.57
CA LEU A 19 -20.24 7.18 -4.98
C LEU A 19 -21.20 6.32 -5.83
N ALA A 20 -22.46 6.23 -5.42
CA ALA A 20 -23.48 5.51 -6.19
C ALA A 20 -23.66 6.12 -7.61
N ALA A 21 -23.65 7.44 -7.73
CA ALA A 21 -23.72 8.11 -9.03
C ALA A 21 -22.50 7.78 -9.92
N THR A 22 -21.30 7.81 -9.33
CA THR A 22 -20.06 7.42 -10.03
C THR A 22 -20.14 5.97 -10.52
N LEU A 23 -20.51 5.03 -9.67
CA LEU A 23 -20.62 3.62 -10.06
C LEU A 23 -21.68 3.39 -11.14
N ARG A 24 -22.83 4.10 -11.08
CA ARG A 24 -23.84 4.05 -12.14
C ARG A 24 -23.33 4.60 -13.46
N ALA A 25 -22.48 5.64 -13.45
CA ALA A 25 -21.89 6.18 -14.68
C ALA A 25 -20.96 5.16 -15.35
N LEU A 26 -20.19 4.39 -14.58
CA LEU A 26 -19.35 3.32 -15.12
C LEU A 26 -20.21 2.21 -15.73
N ALA A 27 -21.23 1.75 -15.02
CA ALA A 27 -22.15 0.73 -15.51
C ALA A 27 -22.93 1.19 -16.77
N ALA A 28 -23.32 2.46 -16.82
CA ALA A 28 -23.98 3.03 -17.98
C ALA A 28 -23.07 3.11 -19.22
N ALA A 29 -21.79 3.42 -19.05
CA ALA A 29 -20.81 3.41 -20.14
C ALA A 29 -20.62 2.01 -20.72
N GLU A 30 -20.49 0.99 -19.87
CA GLU A 30 -20.44 -0.41 -20.30
C GLU A 30 -21.73 -0.80 -21.05
N ALA A 31 -22.89 -0.53 -20.47
CA ALA A 31 -24.17 -0.87 -21.05
C ALA A 31 -24.39 -0.20 -22.43
N ALA A 32 -24.01 1.07 -22.57
CA ALA A 32 -24.10 1.78 -23.85
C ALA A 32 -23.20 1.15 -24.92
N ALA A 33 -21.96 0.82 -24.58
CA ALA A 33 -21.05 0.12 -25.50
C ALA A 33 -21.60 -1.25 -25.91
N ARG A 34 -22.12 -2.03 -24.96
CA ARG A 34 -22.74 -3.33 -25.22
C ARG A 34 -23.99 -3.22 -26.12
N ALA A 35 -24.82 -2.22 -25.88
CA ALA A 35 -26.00 -1.95 -26.72
C ALA A 35 -25.61 -1.55 -28.16
N ALA A 36 -24.43 -0.93 -28.35
CA ALA A 36 -23.86 -0.62 -29.65
C ALA A 36 -23.15 -1.81 -30.34
N GLY A 37 -23.21 -3.02 -29.77
CA GLY A 37 -22.64 -4.24 -30.34
C GLY A 37 -21.20 -4.56 -29.88
N ALA A 38 -20.64 -3.83 -28.92
CA ALA A 38 -19.31 -4.13 -28.39
C ALA A 38 -19.24 -5.51 -27.71
N SER A 39 -18.06 -6.14 -27.73
CA SER A 39 -17.81 -7.36 -26.96
C SER A 39 -17.86 -7.08 -25.44
N ARG A 40 -17.89 -8.14 -24.62
CA ARG A 40 -17.86 -7.98 -23.16
C ARG A 40 -16.61 -7.20 -22.72
N GLU A 41 -15.46 -7.53 -23.26
CA GLU A 41 -14.18 -6.88 -22.95
C GLU A 41 -14.18 -5.40 -23.35
N GLN A 42 -14.73 -5.10 -24.53
CA GLN A 42 -14.89 -3.71 -25.01
C GLN A 42 -15.87 -2.93 -24.13
N GLY A 43 -16.93 -3.56 -23.64
CA GLY A 43 -17.85 -2.95 -22.67
C GLY A 43 -17.15 -2.62 -21.34
N ILE A 44 -16.39 -3.56 -20.78
CA ILE A 44 -15.59 -3.34 -19.59
C ILE A 44 -14.57 -2.20 -19.81
N GLN A 45 -13.92 -2.18 -20.98
CA GLN A 45 -12.99 -1.10 -21.33
C GLN A 45 -13.68 0.25 -21.44
N ALA A 46 -14.91 0.32 -21.93
CA ALA A 46 -15.68 1.55 -21.96
C ALA A 46 -15.99 2.06 -20.55
N GLY A 47 -16.38 1.18 -19.63
CA GLY A 47 -16.54 1.52 -18.21
C GLY A 47 -15.24 2.04 -17.60
N ARG A 48 -14.12 1.36 -17.85
CA ARG A 48 -12.79 1.82 -17.42
C ARG A 48 -12.43 3.20 -17.99
N ASP A 49 -12.65 3.41 -19.27
CA ASP A 49 -12.31 4.68 -19.92
C ASP A 49 -13.20 5.83 -19.40
N ALA A 50 -14.45 5.57 -19.04
CA ALA A 50 -15.31 6.55 -18.37
C ALA A 50 -14.73 7.04 -17.03
N PHE A 51 -13.96 6.19 -16.33
CA PHE A 51 -13.26 6.59 -15.11
C PHE A 51 -11.95 7.34 -15.43
N TYR A 52 -11.07 6.71 -16.23
CA TYR A 52 -9.68 7.15 -16.38
C TYR A 52 -9.46 8.23 -17.44
N LYS A 53 -10.40 8.41 -18.40
CA LYS A 53 -10.27 9.33 -19.54
C LYS A 53 -11.45 10.29 -19.67
N GLY A 54 -12.50 10.08 -18.87
CA GLY A 54 -13.75 10.84 -18.96
C GLY A 54 -13.88 11.95 -17.91
N PRO A 55 -15.09 12.49 -17.76
CA PRO A 55 -15.37 13.57 -16.81
C PRO A 55 -15.05 13.24 -15.34
N ILE A 56 -14.98 11.95 -14.99
CA ILE A 56 -14.59 11.51 -13.63
C ILE A 56 -13.10 11.82 -13.43
N ALA A 57 -12.24 11.44 -14.38
CA ALA A 57 -10.81 11.75 -14.34
C ALA A 57 -10.56 13.25 -14.19
N SER A 58 -11.15 14.06 -15.06
CA SER A 58 -10.95 15.52 -15.03
C SER A 58 -11.38 16.15 -13.71
N ARG A 59 -12.44 15.63 -13.07
CA ARG A 59 -12.84 16.11 -11.73
C ARG A 59 -11.87 15.69 -10.64
N ILE A 60 -11.30 14.49 -10.72
CA ILE A 60 -10.29 14.02 -9.77
C ILE A 60 -9.05 14.90 -9.89
N THR A 61 -8.52 15.09 -11.09
CA THR A 61 -7.29 15.86 -11.32
C THR A 61 -7.47 17.33 -10.98
N ALA A 62 -8.66 17.92 -11.26
CA ALA A 62 -8.98 19.27 -10.83
C ALA A 62 -8.95 19.40 -9.30
N ALA A 63 -9.62 18.50 -8.58
CA ALA A 63 -9.63 18.52 -7.13
C ALA A 63 -8.23 18.31 -6.51
N VAL A 64 -7.41 17.45 -7.12
CA VAL A 64 -6.01 17.24 -6.68
C VAL A 64 -5.18 18.51 -6.91
N ARG A 65 -5.32 19.19 -8.06
CA ARG A 65 -4.63 20.44 -8.34
C ARG A 65 -5.08 21.58 -7.43
N ASP A 66 -6.37 21.70 -7.16
CA ASP A 66 -6.92 22.69 -6.23
C ASP A 66 -6.37 22.50 -4.80
N ALA A 67 -6.05 21.27 -4.43
CA ALA A 67 -5.38 20.93 -3.17
C ALA A 67 -3.84 21.06 -3.21
N GLY A 68 -3.27 21.59 -4.31
CA GLY A 68 -1.82 21.76 -4.47
C GLY A 68 -1.07 20.50 -4.96
N GLY A 69 -1.79 19.47 -5.39
CA GLY A 69 -1.19 18.27 -5.97
C GLY A 69 -0.84 18.42 -7.45
N VAL A 70 -0.07 17.47 -7.98
CA VAL A 70 0.54 17.55 -9.33
C VAL A 70 -0.09 16.59 -10.35
N MET A 71 -1.09 15.81 -9.96
CA MET A 71 -1.72 14.82 -10.85
C MET A 71 -2.39 15.49 -12.05
N THR A 72 -2.19 14.91 -13.23
CA THR A 72 -2.76 15.36 -14.51
C THR A 72 -3.78 14.37 -15.07
N ASP A 73 -4.57 14.79 -16.05
CA ASP A 73 -5.49 13.91 -16.77
C ASP A 73 -4.72 12.81 -17.53
N GLU A 74 -3.50 13.10 -18.00
CA GLU A 74 -2.63 12.13 -18.69
C GLU A 74 -2.14 11.05 -17.75
N ASP A 75 -1.83 11.37 -16.49
CA ASP A 75 -1.43 10.37 -15.49
C ASP A 75 -2.53 9.33 -15.29
N LEU A 76 -3.79 9.77 -15.23
CA LEU A 76 -4.93 8.85 -15.16
C LEU A 76 -5.16 8.11 -16.47
N ALA A 77 -5.12 8.79 -17.60
CA ALA A 77 -5.39 8.20 -18.92
C ALA A 77 -4.36 7.14 -19.32
N SER A 78 -3.10 7.35 -18.94
CA SER A 78 -2.00 6.42 -19.22
C SER A 78 -1.92 5.24 -18.24
N TYR A 79 -2.53 5.34 -17.06
CA TYR A 79 -2.47 4.30 -16.04
C TYR A 79 -2.93 2.93 -16.56
N ARG A 80 -2.16 1.89 -16.25
CA ARG A 80 -2.49 0.50 -16.55
C ARG A 80 -2.15 -0.37 -15.34
N GLY A 81 -3.06 -1.28 -15.01
CA GLY A 81 -2.75 -2.36 -14.08
C GLY A 81 -1.72 -3.31 -14.68
N ARG A 82 -0.81 -3.83 -13.86
CA ARG A 82 0.23 -4.77 -14.26
C ARG A 82 0.02 -6.10 -13.55
N ILE A 83 0.41 -7.18 -14.23
CA ILE A 83 0.62 -8.48 -13.59
C ILE A 83 2.12 -8.57 -13.34
N GLU A 84 2.49 -8.79 -12.09
CA GLU A 84 3.87 -8.78 -11.64
C GLU A 84 4.18 -10.08 -10.90
N GLU A 85 5.43 -10.55 -11.00
CA GLU A 85 5.90 -11.63 -10.16
C GLU A 85 6.02 -11.14 -8.72
N PRO A 86 5.53 -11.91 -7.74
CA PRO A 86 5.62 -11.52 -6.35
C PRO A 86 7.07 -11.57 -5.84
N ALA A 87 7.42 -10.66 -4.95
CA ALA A 87 8.61 -10.82 -4.12
C ALA A 87 8.41 -12.02 -3.18
N THR A 88 9.42 -12.88 -3.05
CA THR A 88 9.31 -14.13 -2.28
C THR A 88 10.47 -14.30 -1.32
N ALA A 89 10.20 -14.92 -0.18
CA ALA A 89 11.22 -15.44 0.73
C ALA A 89 10.74 -16.74 1.37
N THR A 90 11.68 -17.63 1.68
CA THR A 90 11.39 -18.81 2.49
C THR A 90 11.55 -18.49 3.97
N TYR A 91 10.68 -19.04 4.80
CA TYR A 91 10.76 -18.97 6.24
C TYR A 91 10.33 -20.32 6.84
N ARG A 92 11.21 -21.00 7.52
CA ARG A 92 10.94 -22.30 8.17
C ARG A 92 10.24 -23.32 7.28
N GLY A 93 10.64 -23.40 6.00
CA GLY A 93 10.09 -24.33 5.01
C GLY A 93 8.85 -23.83 4.27
N TYR A 94 8.30 -22.67 4.64
CA TYR A 94 7.19 -22.03 3.91
C TYR A 94 7.72 -20.97 2.94
N THR A 95 7.16 -20.91 1.76
CA THR A 95 7.39 -19.81 0.83
C THR A 95 6.34 -18.72 1.06
N VAL A 96 6.79 -17.50 1.33
CA VAL A 96 5.94 -16.34 1.58
C VAL A 96 6.02 -15.41 0.38
N HIS A 97 4.87 -15.03 -0.16
CA HIS A 97 4.73 -14.16 -1.32
C HIS A 97 4.18 -12.79 -0.89
N LYS A 98 4.74 -11.72 -1.42
CA LYS A 98 4.28 -10.34 -1.20
C LYS A 98 4.34 -9.55 -2.50
N ALA A 99 3.61 -8.45 -2.59
CA ALA A 99 3.79 -7.47 -3.65
C ALA A 99 5.24 -6.94 -3.67
N GLY A 100 5.67 -6.40 -4.81
CA GLY A 100 7.04 -5.91 -5.02
C GLY A 100 7.44 -4.73 -4.12
N PHE A 101 8.65 -4.22 -4.34
CA PHE A 101 9.29 -3.20 -3.49
C PHE A 101 8.71 -1.78 -3.66
N TRP A 102 7.82 -1.56 -4.60
CA TRP A 102 6.96 -0.37 -4.68
C TRP A 102 5.92 -0.32 -3.55
N ASN A 103 5.79 -1.41 -2.80
CA ASN A 103 4.85 -1.64 -1.70
C ASN A 103 5.62 -2.01 -0.43
N GLN A 104 4.95 -1.99 0.73
CA GLN A 104 5.56 -2.35 2.02
C GLN A 104 5.69 -3.88 2.23
N GLY A 105 5.14 -4.69 1.34
CA GLY A 105 5.13 -6.16 1.46
C GLY A 105 6.48 -6.79 1.76
N PRO A 106 7.56 -6.45 1.05
CA PRO A 106 8.86 -7.06 1.27
C PRO A 106 9.47 -6.80 2.66
N ALA A 107 9.02 -5.77 3.40
CA ALA A 107 9.46 -5.57 4.79
C ALA A 107 9.09 -6.76 5.69
N LEU A 108 7.94 -7.41 5.44
CA LEU A 108 7.63 -8.68 6.11
C LEU A 108 8.63 -9.77 5.74
N LEU A 109 8.98 -9.89 4.45
CA LEU A 109 9.94 -10.90 3.99
C LEU A 109 11.32 -10.70 4.63
N GLN A 110 11.81 -9.46 4.69
CA GLN A 110 13.05 -9.12 5.39
C GLN A 110 12.98 -9.44 6.89
N THR A 111 11.87 -9.08 7.53
CA THR A 111 11.64 -9.41 8.94
C THR A 111 11.73 -10.91 9.17
N LEU A 112 11.07 -11.73 8.35
CA LEU A 112 11.10 -13.19 8.45
C LEU A 112 12.52 -13.74 8.24
N LYS A 113 13.28 -13.20 7.29
CA LYS A 113 14.68 -13.59 7.06
C LYS A 113 15.57 -13.29 8.27
N ILE A 114 15.38 -12.17 8.94
CA ILE A 114 16.08 -11.85 10.19
C ILE A 114 15.67 -12.83 11.28
N LEU A 115 14.35 -13.05 11.44
CA LEU A 115 13.79 -13.93 12.48
C LEU A 115 14.15 -15.40 12.31
N GLU A 116 14.52 -15.85 11.12
CA GLU A 116 14.89 -17.25 10.86
C GLU A 116 16.06 -17.73 11.71
N GLY A 117 16.91 -16.81 12.17
CA GLY A 117 18.04 -17.12 13.05
C GLY A 117 17.73 -17.12 14.55
N PHE A 118 16.48 -16.89 14.95
CA PHE A 118 16.07 -16.90 16.36
C PHE A 118 15.15 -18.09 16.65
N ASP A 119 15.29 -18.70 17.82
CA ASP A 119 14.38 -19.75 18.27
C ASP A 119 13.16 -19.17 19.00
N LEU A 120 12.24 -18.61 18.19
CA LEU A 120 11.00 -18.03 18.71
C LEU A 120 10.11 -19.06 19.43
N ALA A 121 10.19 -20.33 19.05
CA ALA A 121 9.42 -21.38 19.71
C ALA A 121 9.88 -21.57 21.16
N ARG A 122 11.20 -21.54 21.39
CA ARG A 122 11.78 -21.62 22.74
C ARG A 122 11.50 -20.37 23.58
N MET A 123 11.41 -19.21 22.95
CA MET A 123 11.05 -17.97 23.67
C MET A 123 9.60 -18.02 24.18
N GLY A 124 8.73 -18.76 23.51
CA GLY A 124 7.31 -18.88 23.83
C GLY A 124 6.45 -17.79 23.22
N ILE A 125 5.26 -18.17 22.77
CA ILE A 125 4.31 -17.26 22.13
C ILE A 125 3.87 -16.19 23.15
N GLY A 126 3.96 -14.89 22.74
CA GLY A 126 3.55 -13.76 23.58
C GLY A 126 4.50 -13.41 24.73
N SER A 127 5.64 -14.10 24.87
CA SER A 127 6.66 -13.72 25.85
C SER A 127 7.29 -12.37 25.53
N ALA A 128 7.84 -11.70 26.54
CA ALA A 128 8.57 -10.44 26.36
C ALA A 128 9.74 -10.61 25.38
N ASP A 129 10.48 -11.71 25.47
CA ASP A 129 11.62 -12.02 24.61
C ASP A 129 11.20 -12.20 23.15
N ALA A 130 10.10 -12.92 22.87
CA ALA A 130 9.59 -13.11 21.53
C ALA A 130 9.07 -11.79 20.95
N LEU A 131 8.28 -11.03 21.70
CA LEU A 131 7.75 -9.73 21.26
C LEU A 131 8.87 -8.73 21.01
N HIS A 132 9.86 -8.66 21.88
CA HIS A 132 11.05 -7.82 21.72
C HIS A 132 11.82 -8.19 20.44
N THR A 133 12.14 -9.47 20.24
CA THR A 133 12.90 -9.95 19.08
C THR A 133 12.16 -9.65 17.77
N ILE A 134 10.85 -9.90 17.73
CA ILE A 134 10.01 -9.60 16.56
C ILE A 134 10.00 -8.08 16.29
N THR A 135 9.79 -7.26 17.32
CA THR A 135 9.73 -5.79 17.18
C THR A 135 11.05 -5.22 16.68
N GLU A 136 12.19 -5.63 17.24
CA GLU A 136 13.50 -5.17 16.80
C GLU A 136 13.79 -5.61 15.34
N SER A 137 13.40 -6.82 14.96
CA SER A 137 13.53 -7.31 13.58
C SER A 137 12.68 -6.50 12.60
N ILE A 138 11.45 -6.17 12.98
CA ILE A 138 10.57 -5.27 12.19
C ILE A 138 11.23 -3.90 12.03
N LYS A 139 11.77 -3.32 13.09
CA LYS A 139 12.43 -1.99 13.04
C LYS A 139 13.61 -1.96 12.08
N LEU A 140 14.40 -3.03 12.03
CA LEU A 140 15.50 -3.15 11.07
C LEU A 140 14.99 -3.21 9.62
N ALA A 141 13.97 -4.02 9.36
CA ALA A 141 13.37 -4.13 8.03
C ALA A 141 12.70 -2.80 7.59
N TYR A 142 12.08 -2.09 8.52
CA TYR A 142 11.48 -0.79 8.23
C TYR A 142 12.52 0.31 7.99
N ALA A 143 13.66 0.26 8.67
CA ALA A 143 14.76 1.18 8.39
C ALA A 143 15.29 1.00 6.96
N ASP A 144 15.41 -0.24 6.49
CA ASP A 144 15.78 -0.54 5.10
C ASP A 144 14.67 -0.12 4.14
N ARG A 145 13.40 -0.36 4.48
CA ARG A 145 12.26 0.09 3.68
C ARG A 145 12.31 1.60 3.44
N ASP A 146 12.48 2.37 4.48
CA ASP A 146 12.47 3.83 4.42
C ASP A 146 13.62 4.39 3.59
N HIS A 147 14.70 3.60 3.43
CA HIS A 147 15.88 4.01 2.68
C HIS A 147 15.87 3.52 1.23
N TYR A 148 15.38 2.30 0.94
CA TYR A 148 15.57 1.64 -0.35
C TYR A 148 14.29 1.42 -1.15
N TYR A 149 13.11 1.32 -0.49
CA TYR A 149 11.90 0.95 -1.23
C TYR A 149 11.39 2.12 -2.06
N ALA A 150 11.13 1.83 -3.32
CA ALA A 150 10.66 2.79 -4.29
C ALA A 150 9.95 2.07 -5.45
N ASP A 151 9.34 2.84 -6.32
CA ASP A 151 8.85 2.35 -7.60
C ASP A 151 10.04 1.98 -8.50
N PRO A 152 10.17 0.69 -8.92
CA PRO A 152 11.29 0.23 -9.73
C PRO A 152 11.34 0.83 -11.14
N ASP A 153 10.28 1.46 -11.60
CA ASP A 153 10.29 2.21 -12.87
C ASP A 153 11.10 3.52 -12.75
N PHE A 154 11.31 4.02 -11.54
CA PHE A 154 11.98 5.30 -11.28
C PHE A 154 13.25 5.20 -10.43
N ALA A 155 13.45 4.06 -9.74
CA ALA A 155 14.61 3.88 -8.87
C ALA A 155 15.10 2.43 -8.88
N THR A 156 16.43 2.27 -8.74
CA THR A 156 17.01 0.94 -8.59
C THR A 156 16.89 0.49 -7.13
N VAL A 157 16.16 -0.58 -6.90
CA VAL A 157 16.00 -1.20 -5.58
C VAL A 157 16.86 -2.47 -5.53
N PRO A 158 17.80 -2.62 -4.57
CA PRO A 158 18.64 -3.81 -4.44
C PRO A 158 17.86 -5.00 -3.84
N SER A 159 16.77 -5.39 -4.50
CA SER A 159 15.76 -6.31 -4.00
C SER A 159 16.32 -7.70 -3.63
N ALA A 160 17.19 -8.25 -4.48
CA ALA A 160 17.81 -9.55 -4.23
C ALA A 160 18.74 -9.50 -3.01
N ALA A 161 19.52 -8.43 -2.87
CA ALA A 161 20.41 -8.25 -1.73
C ALA A 161 19.63 -8.06 -0.42
N LEU A 162 18.57 -7.24 -0.44
CA LEU A 162 17.69 -7.01 0.71
C LEU A 162 17.02 -8.29 1.23
N LEU A 163 16.70 -9.24 0.37
CA LEU A 163 16.06 -10.52 0.74
C LEU A 163 17.06 -11.67 0.90
N SER A 164 18.37 -11.40 0.79
CA SER A 164 19.39 -12.45 0.94
C SER A 164 19.53 -12.93 2.38
N SER A 165 19.88 -14.20 2.54
CA SER A 165 20.17 -14.80 3.86
C SER A 165 21.43 -14.22 4.48
N GLU A 166 22.40 -13.89 3.65
CA GLU A 166 23.68 -13.27 4.03
C GLU A 166 23.45 -11.90 4.64
N TYR A 167 22.61 -11.08 4.01
CA TYR A 167 22.27 -9.76 4.54
C TYR A 167 21.47 -9.89 5.85
N ALA A 168 20.50 -10.77 5.93
CA ALA A 168 19.78 -11.03 7.17
C ALA A 168 20.73 -11.46 8.31
N ALA A 169 21.75 -12.26 8.00
CA ALA A 169 22.74 -12.71 8.99
C ALA A 169 23.57 -11.56 9.58
N VAL A 170 23.95 -10.56 8.77
CA VAL A 170 24.71 -9.39 9.27
C VAL A 170 23.81 -8.38 10.00
N ARG A 171 22.50 -8.38 9.74
CA ARG A 171 21.54 -7.53 10.44
C ARG A 171 21.14 -8.09 11.80
N ARG A 172 21.12 -9.40 11.94
CA ARG A 172 20.63 -10.12 13.12
C ARG A 172 21.33 -9.75 14.44
N PRO A 173 22.67 -9.55 14.51
CA PRO A 173 23.35 -9.13 15.73
C PRO A 173 22.96 -7.75 16.26
N LEU A 174 22.25 -6.94 15.44
CA LEU A 174 21.73 -5.63 15.88
C LEU A 174 20.50 -5.76 16.79
N VAL A 175 19.91 -6.94 16.89
CA VAL A 175 18.84 -7.24 17.85
C VAL A 175 19.48 -7.55 19.18
N ASP A 176 19.64 -6.54 20.03
CA ASP A 176 20.14 -6.71 21.40
C ASP A 176 19.01 -7.30 22.26
N PRO A 177 19.19 -8.50 22.87
CA PRO A 177 18.13 -9.13 23.63
C PRO A 177 17.74 -8.41 24.94
N ARG A 178 18.53 -7.42 25.36
CA ARG A 178 18.33 -6.71 26.63
C ARG A 178 17.86 -5.27 26.45
N ARG A 179 17.98 -4.70 25.25
CA ARG A 179 17.75 -3.28 25.03
C ARG A 179 17.07 -3.01 23.69
N ALA A 180 15.95 -2.29 23.73
CA ALA A 180 15.33 -1.78 22.54
C ALA A 180 16.15 -0.61 21.95
N SER A 181 16.36 -0.60 20.64
CA SER A 181 16.99 0.53 19.96
C SER A 181 15.95 1.61 19.63
N LEU A 182 16.29 2.86 19.81
CA LEU A 182 15.51 4.00 19.37
C LEU A 182 16.03 4.61 18.07
N GLU A 183 17.09 4.03 17.51
CA GLU A 183 17.76 4.55 16.32
C GLU A 183 17.12 4.00 15.05
N HIS A 184 17.09 4.83 14.02
CA HIS A 184 16.80 4.42 12.65
C HIS A 184 18.10 3.86 12.06
N ARG A 185 18.11 2.55 11.71
CA ARG A 185 19.34 1.80 11.41
C ARG A 185 19.26 1.09 10.06
N PRO A 186 19.23 1.82 8.90
CA PRO A 186 19.33 1.17 7.61
C PRO A 186 20.69 0.47 7.46
N GLY A 187 20.71 -0.67 6.77
CA GLY A 187 21.95 -1.38 6.45
C GLY A 187 22.44 -1.10 5.03
N ASP A 188 23.54 -1.75 4.66
CA ASP A 188 24.08 -1.73 3.29
C ASP A 188 23.96 -3.15 2.70
N PRO A 189 22.87 -3.48 2.00
CA PRO A 189 22.63 -4.84 1.52
C PRO A 189 23.62 -5.29 0.45
N GLU A 190 24.10 -4.39 -0.39
CA GLU A 190 25.02 -4.72 -1.49
C GLU A 190 26.43 -5.02 -1.01
N ARG A 191 26.85 -4.40 0.10
CA ARG A 191 28.17 -4.62 0.72
C ARG A 191 28.10 -5.50 1.96
N LEU A 192 26.95 -6.09 2.25
CA LEU A 192 26.71 -6.86 3.47
C LEU A 192 27.08 -6.09 4.74
N GLY A 193 26.80 -4.79 4.75
CA GLY A 193 27.01 -3.92 5.90
C GLY A 193 25.81 -3.97 6.86
N ALA A 194 26.07 -4.27 8.12
CA ALA A 194 25.02 -4.30 9.14
C ALA A 194 24.36 -2.92 9.31
N LEU A 195 25.12 -1.86 9.13
CA LEU A 195 24.66 -0.46 9.17
C LEU A 195 25.18 0.28 7.93
N LEU A 196 24.33 1.11 7.36
CA LEU A 196 24.73 2.00 6.28
C LEU A 196 25.60 3.13 6.88
N LYS A 197 26.76 3.34 6.31
CA LYS A 197 27.65 4.45 6.65
C LYS A 197 27.13 5.72 5.97
N THR A 198 26.10 6.32 6.52
CA THR A 198 25.55 7.58 6.04
C THR A 198 25.48 8.59 7.17
N THR A 199 25.74 9.85 6.85
CA THR A 199 25.52 10.98 7.75
C THR A 199 24.17 11.65 7.54
N ALA A 200 23.40 11.19 6.55
CA ALA A 200 22.07 11.73 6.28
C ALA A 200 21.08 11.24 7.34
N ALA A 201 20.49 12.18 8.06
CA ALA A 201 19.31 11.87 8.87
C ALA A 201 18.18 11.36 7.96
N PRO A 202 17.33 10.42 8.43
CA PRO A 202 16.13 10.05 7.69
C PRO A 202 15.32 11.32 7.38
N PRO A 203 14.65 11.39 6.23
CA PRO A 203 13.78 12.52 5.96
C PRO A 203 12.80 12.65 7.12
N ALA A 204 12.77 13.81 7.75
CA ALA A 204 11.81 14.08 8.80
C ALA A 204 10.42 13.76 8.24
N GLY A 205 9.71 12.87 8.90
CA GLY A 205 8.33 12.58 8.52
C GLY A 205 7.59 13.90 8.39
N ALA A 206 6.86 14.09 7.30
CA ALA A 206 6.15 15.34 7.05
C ALA A 206 5.34 15.71 8.30
N PRO A 207 5.55 16.90 8.89
CA PRO A 207 4.82 17.30 10.06
C PRO A 207 3.32 17.36 9.74
N GLY A 208 2.49 16.79 10.59
CA GLY A 208 1.04 16.92 10.49
C GLY A 208 0.34 15.86 9.64
N ARG A 209 0.92 14.68 9.43
CA ARG A 209 0.21 13.58 8.80
C ARG A 209 -0.89 13.09 9.73
N GLU A 210 -2.14 13.41 9.42
CA GLU A 210 -3.30 12.81 10.07
C GLU A 210 -3.18 11.27 10.01
N PRO A 211 -3.61 10.55 11.07
CA PRO A 211 -3.60 9.10 11.05
C PRO A 211 -4.43 8.61 9.86
N GLY A 212 -3.78 7.98 8.89
CA GLY A 212 -4.47 7.33 7.78
C GLY A 212 -5.21 6.10 8.28
N ASP A 213 -6.35 5.79 7.64
CA ASP A 213 -7.09 4.57 7.87
C ASP A 213 -6.85 3.59 6.71
N THR A 214 -6.66 2.32 7.03
CA THR A 214 -6.45 1.26 6.05
C THR A 214 -7.29 0.06 6.47
N THR A 215 -8.04 -0.48 5.53
CA THR A 215 -8.76 -1.73 5.74
C THR A 215 -8.23 -2.82 4.82
N ALA A 216 -8.52 -4.06 5.12
CA ALA A 216 -8.19 -5.19 4.28
C ALA A 216 -9.41 -6.10 4.15
N MET A 217 -9.58 -6.68 2.96
CA MET A 217 -10.59 -7.71 2.72
C MET A 217 -9.93 -8.91 2.06
N GLN A 218 -10.29 -10.09 2.54
CA GLN A 218 -9.88 -11.35 1.97
C GLN A 218 -11.13 -12.18 1.66
N VAL A 219 -11.15 -12.80 0.50
CA VAL A 219 -12.24 -13.66 0.05
C VAL A 219 -11.66 -14.97 -0.46
N VAL A 220 -12.28 -16.06 -0.07
CA VAL A 220 -12.02 -17.39 -0.62
C VAL A 220 -13.35 -17.92 -1.14
N ASP A 221 -13.40 -18.31 -2.41
CA ASP A 221 -14.60 -18.92 -2.98
C ASP A 221 -14.62 -20.45 -2.81
N ALA A 222 -15.70 -21.09 -3.25
CA ALA A 222 -15.87 -22.53 -3.14
C ALA A 222 -14.88 -23.32 -4.00
N GLU A 223 -14.36 -22.72 -5.06
CA GLU A 223 -13.37 -23.29 -5.97
C GLU A 223 -11.92 -23.13 -5.45
N GLY A 224 -11.75 -22.43 -4.31
CA GLY A 224 -10.44 -22.18 -3.71
C GLY A 224 -9.69 -20.99 -4.32
N ASN A 225 -10.34 -20.14 -5.12
CA ASN A 225 -9.74 -18.89 -5.55
C ASN A 225 -9.61 -17.93 -4.38
N LEU A 226 -8.48 -17.23 -4.33
CA LEU A 226 -8.14 -16.29 -3.26
C LEU A 226 -8.12 -14.86 -3.82
N PHE A 227 -8.80 -13.95 -3.13
CA PHE A 227 -8.74 -12.53 -3.41
C PHE A 227 -8.34 -11.77 -2.15
N SER A 228 -7.42 -10.83 -2.28
CA SER A 228 -7.04 -9.92 -1.20
C SER A 228 -6.94 -8.51 -1.72
N ALA A 229 -7.54 -7.56 -1.02
CA ALA A 229 -7.43 -6.14 -1.30
C ALA A 229 -7.20 -5.36 -0.01
N THR A 230 -6.34 -4.35 -0.09
CA THR A 230 -6.02 -3.48 1.05
C THR A 230 -6.22 -2.02 0.62
N PRO A 231 -7.48 -1.54 0.55
CA PRO A 231 -7.74 -0.14 0.28
C PRO A 231 -7.27 0.72 1.44
N SER A 232 -6.56 1.82 1.12
CA SER A 232 -6.06 2.80 2.09
C SER A 232 -6.66 4.16 1.81
N SER A 233 -7.09 4.85 2.86
CA SER A 233 -7.69 6.18 2.78
C SER A 233 -6.69 7.32 3.02
N VAL A 234 -5.39 7.04 3.11
CA VAL A 234 -4.37 8.07 3.39
C VAL A 234 -4.43 9.23 2.38
N ALA A 235 -4.72 8.93 1.11
CA ALA A 235 -4.94 9.96 0.09
C ALA A 235 -6.26 10.73 0.29
N PHE A 236 -7.24 10.17 0.98
CA PHE A 236 -8.52 10.80 1.25
C PHE A 236 -8.48 11.76 2.45
N CYS A 237 -7.61 11.52 3.41
CA CYS A 237 -7.52 12.38 4.61
C CYS A 237 -7.00 13.79 4.28
N ILE A 238 -6.24 13.97 3.22
CA ILE A 238 -5.72 15.29 2.80
C ILE A 238 -6.82 16.15 2.16
N THR A 239 -7.96 15.56 1.76
CA THR A 239 -8.94 16.24 0.92
C THR A 239 -10.38 16.16 1.44
N GLN A 240 -10.62 15.68 2.67
CA GLN A 240 -11.99 15.56 3.18
C GLN A 240 -12.76 16.89 3.23
N SER A 241 -12.07 18.02 3.34
CA SER A 241 -12.71 19.34 3.26
C SER A 241 -13.14 19.74 1.83
N ASN A 242 -12.57 19.12 0.78
CA ASN A 242 -12.76 19.55 -0.60
C ASN A 242 -13.36 18.50 -1.54
N PHE A 243 -13.56 17.25 -1.11
CA PHE A 243 -14.15 16.19 -1.96
C PHE A 243 -15.69 16.16 -1.97
N SER A 244 -16.33 17.21 -1.48
CA SER A 244 -17.77 17.43 -1.66
C SER A 244 -18.23 17.76 -3.11
N PRO A 245 -17.38 18.08 -4.07
CA PRO A 245 -17.78 18.57 -5.40
C PRO A 245 -18.36 17.56 -6.37
N LEU A 246 -18.38 16.26 -6.04
CA LEU A 246 -19.02 15.28 -6.93
C LEU A 246 -20.56 15.39 -6.96
N ALA A 247 -21.13 16.20 -6.08
CA ALA A 247 -22.58 16.32 -5.94
C ALA A 247 -23.21 17.54 -6.62
N SER A 248 -22.49 18.62 -6.90
CA SER A 248 -23.14 19.91 -7.22
C SER A 248 -23.17 20.32 -8.68
N ALA A 249 -22.68 19.52 -9.61
CA ALA A 249 -22.66 19.87 -11.04
C ALA A 249 -23.81 19.28 -11.86
N GLY A 250 -24.92 18.93 -11.24
CA GLY A 250 -26.04 18.25 -11.91
C GLY A 250 -27.43 18.75 -11.59
N ALA A 251 -27.60 19.99 -11.13
CA ALA A 251 -28.94 20.56 -10.96
C ALA A 251 -28.92 22.03 -11.34
N LYS A 252 -29.07 22.31 -12.64
CA LYS A 252 -29.81 23.40 -13.23
C LYS A 252 -30.28 22.99 -14.60
#